data_3ca4e47b0338b58c6b211cb20f47e624
#
_entry.id   3ca4e47b0338b58c6b211cb20f47e624
#
_cell.length_a   1.000
_cell.length_b   1.000
_cell.length_c   1.000
_cell.angle_alpha   90.00
_cell.angle_beta   90.00
_cell.angle_gamma   90.00
#
_symmetry.space_group_name_H-M   'P 1'
#
loop_
_entity.id
_entity.type
_entity.pdbx_description
1 polymer ?
#
loop_
_entity_poly.entity_id
_entity_poly.type
_entity_poly.pdbx_seq_one_letter_code
_entity_poly.pdbx_strand_id
1 'polypeptide(L)'
;AIYSGNYDDTRVRALSALASGEPAQLAVMFSIDAYDLIEQDLILPFEDVATTDADKEWLGSFYPALMANGIIEGKTWGIPFQRSTIVAYYNKDLFRAAGLDPEAPPTTWDEMIEMGKALTNEDTYGLMIPSTGYPYWMFQALAIQNGKEVMSDDGLTTYFDDADVVE
;
A
#
# COMPACT_ATOMS: atom_id res chain seq x y z
N ALA A 1 14.25 -11.24 16.77
CA ALA A 1 13.77 -10.10 15.97
C ALA A 1 14.33 -8.80 16.58
N ILE A 2 14.74 -7.87 15.74
CA ILE A 2 15.27 -6.57 16.15
C ILE A 2 14.38 -5.50 15.49
N TYR A 3 13.91 -4.55 16.30
CA TYR A 3 13.23 -3.37 15.77
C TYR A 3 14.29 -2.40 15.21
N SER A 4 14.15 -2.04 13.96
CA SER A 4 15.16 -1.26 13.23
C SER A 4 14.77 0.20 12.97
N GLY A 5 13.59 0.62 13.35
CA GLY A 5 13.01 1.93 13.03
C GLY A 5 11.87 1.83 12.02
N ASN A 6 11.69 2.85 11.20
CA ASN A 6 10.74 2.84 10.09
C ASN A 6 11.25 1.94 8.93
N TYR A 7 10.53 1.90 7.80
CA TYR A 7 10.91 1.07 6.65
C TYR A 7 12.24 1.52 6.02
N ASP A 8 12.46 2.83 5.89
CA ASP A 8 13.70 3.37 5.33
C ASP A 8 14.91 3.01 6.23
N ASP A 9 14.76 3.15 7.56
CA ASP A 9 15.78 2.73 8.53
C ASP A 9 16.06 1.24 8.43
N THR A 10 15.02 0.41 8.25
CA THR A 10 15.16 -1.04 8.10
C THR A 10 15.92 -1.39 6.83
N ARG A 11 15.59 -0.73 5.70
CA ARG A 11 16.29 -0.91 4.42
C ARG A 11 17.78 -0.56 4.55
N VAL A 12 18.09 0.61 5.09
CA VAL A 12 19.48 1.07 5.27
C VAL A 12 20.27 0.08 6.15
N ARG A 13 19.68 -0.40 7.24
CA ARG A 13 20.35 -1.35 8.15
C ARG A 13 20.55 -2.71 7.51
N ALA A 14 19.56 -3.21 6.76
CA ALA A 14 19.68 -4.49 6.06
C ALA A 14 20.78 -4.47 5.00
N LEU A 15 20.85 -3.39 4.21
CA LEU A 15 21.91 -3.21 3.22
C LEU A 15 23.29 -3.06 3.86
N SER A 16 23.38 -2.35 4.99
CA SER A 16 24.65 -2.20 5.73
C SER A 16 25.11 -3.54 6.31
N ALA A 17 24.20 -4.35 6.84
CA ALA A 17 24.49 -5.69 7.35
C ALA A 17 24.98 -6.63 6.22
N LEU A 18 24.31 -6.57 5.06
CA LEU A 18 24.73 -7.30 3.87
C LEU A 18 26.14 -6.90 3.43
N ALA A 19 26.44 -5.60 3.36
CA ALA A 19 27.77 -5.10 2.97
C ALA A 19 28.87 -5.49 3.97
N SER A 20 28.53 -5.69 5.25
CA SER A 20 29.49 -6.17 6.28
C SER A 20 29.65 -7.69 6.32
N GLY A 21 28.94 -8.43 5.48
CA GLY A 21 28.99 -9.90 5.43
C GLY A 21 28.13 -10.60 6.48
N GLU A 22 27.26 -9.87 7.18
CA GLU A 22 26.34 -10.39 8.21
C GLU A 22 24.88 -10.08 7.85
N PRO A 23 24.35 -10.56 6.71
CA PRO A 23 23.02 -10.21 6.27
C PRO A 23 21.95 -10.76 7.23
N ALA A 24 20.87 -10.00 7.37
CA ALA A 24 19.64 -10.50 7.98
C ALA A 24 19.03 -11.59 7.06
N GLN A 25 18.49 -12.67 7.65
CA GLN A 25 17.81 -13.69 6.88
C GLN A 25 16.46 -13.22 6.35
N LEU A 26 15.78 -12.34 7.10
CA LEU A 26 14.52 -11.72 6.72
C LEU A 26 14.49 -10.26 7.19
N ALA A 27 13.90 -9.39 6.40
CA ALA A 27 13.65 -8.00 6.77
C ALA A 27 12.23 -7.58 6.35
N VAL A 28 11.58 -6.76 7.17
CA VAL A 28 10.27 -6.17 6.82
C VAL A 28 10.52 -4.87 6.07
N MET A 29 10.15 -4.84 4.80
CA MET A 29 10.37 -3.71 3.90
C MET A 29 9.10 -3.37 3.13
N PHE A 30 9.09 -2.27 2.42
CA PHE A 30 8.07 -2.01 1.41
C PHE A 30 8.22 -2.96 0.22
N SER A 31 7.10 -3.36 -0.37
CA SER A 31 7.13 -4.18 -1.58
C SER A 31 7.83 -3.50 -2.76
N ILE A 32 7.79 -2.18 -2.83
CA ILE A 32 8.47 -1.41 -3.87
C ILE A 32 10.00 -1.53 -3.80
N ASP A 33 10.56 -1.75 -2.62
CA ASP A 33 12.02 -1.93 -2.46
C ASP A 33 12.51 -3.22 -3.12
N ALA A 34 11.60 -4.20 -3.34
CA ALA A 34 11.97 -5.49 -3.92
C ALA A 34 12.55 -5.35 -5.33
N TYR A 35 12.07 -4.41 -6.15
CA TYR A 35 12.58 -4.22 -7.52
C TYR A 35 14.06 -3.89 -7.54
N ASP A 36 14.50 -2.91 -6.77
CA ASP A 36 15.92 -2.55 -6.64
C ASP A 36 16.78 -3.71 -6.10
N LEU A 37 16.24 -4.46 -5.12
CA LEU A 37 16.95 -5.55 -4.49
C LEU A 37 17.10 -6.77 -5.39
N ILE A 38 16.10 -7.03 -6.25
CA ILE A 38 16.13 -8.06 -7.28
C ILE A 38 17.15 -7.70 -8.35
N GLU A 39 17.11 -6.47 -8.89
CA GLU A 39 18.01 -6.00 -9.93
C GLU A 39 19.49 -6.09 -9.49
N GLN A 40 19.75 -5.93 -8.20
CA GLN A 40 21.10 -6.00 -7.63
C GLN A 40 21.46 -7.39 -7.09
N ASP A 41 20.66 -8.42 -7.30
CA ASP A 41 20.85 -9.78 -6.77
C ASP A 41 21.07 -9.85 -5.23
N LEU A 42 20.36 -8.99 -4.48
CA LEU A 42 20.53 -8.87 -3.03
C LEU A 42 19.54 -9.69 -2.20
N ILE A 43 18.52 -10.24 -2.84
CA ILE A 43 17.51 -11.10 -2.21
C ILE A 43 17.28 -12.36 -3.04
N LEU A 44 16.74 -13.37 -2.39
CA LEU A 44 16.39 -14.65 -3.03
C LEU A 44 14.86 -14.81 -3.07
N PRO A 45 14.31 -15.41 -4.13
CA PRO A 45 12.90 -15.76 -4.15
C PRO A 45 12.61 -16.88 -3.14
N PHE A 46 11.43 -16.90 -2.58
CA PHE A 46 11.02 -17.90 -1.60
C PHE A 46 11.05 -19.32 -2.16
N GLU A 47 10.84 -19.50 -3.44
CA GLU A 47 10.92 -20.79 -4.12
C GLU A 47 12.31 -21.45 -4.00
N ASP A 48 13.37 -20.66 -3.88
CA ASP A 48 14.74 -21.17 -3.73
C ASP A 48 15.04 -21.68 -2.30
N VAL A 49 14.25 -21.23 -1.32
CA VAL A 49 14.44 -21.61 0.10
C VAL A 49 13.30 -22.48 0.64
N ALA A 50 12.09 -22.33 0.14
CA ALA A 50 10.90 -23.12 0.47
C ALA A 50 10.87 -24.40 -0.37
N THR A 51 11.74 -25.35 -0.07
CA THR A 51 11.99 -26.52 -0.94
C THR A 51 11.19 -27.77 -0.58
N THR A 52 10.71 -27.88 0.67
CA THR A 52 9.89 -29.01 1.12
C THR A 52 8.41 -28.84 0.73
N ASP A 53 7.66 -29.94 0.68
CA ASP A 53 6.23 -29.89 0.39
C ASP A 53 5.46 -29.07 1.44
N ALA A 54 5.88 -29.15 2.71
CA ALA A 54 5.30 -28.35 3.79
C ALA A 54 5.55 -26.86 3.60
N ASP A 55 6.74 -26.45 3.14
CA ASP A 55 7.06 -25.05 2.86
C ASP A 55 6.21 -24.51 1.69
N LYS A 56 6.02 -25.34 0.65
CA LYS A 56 5.21 -24.98 -0.51
C LYS A 56 3.73 -24.86 -0.14
N GLU A 57 3.22 -25.77 0.69
CA GLU A 57 1.86 -25.72 1.22
C GLU A 57 1.67 -24.46 2.08
N TRP A 58 2.63 -24.14 2.95
CA TRP A 58 2.61 -22.93 3.74
C TRP A 58 2.62 -21.67 2.85
N LEU A 59 3.49 -21.61 1.85
CA LEU A 59 3.57 -20.47 0.92
C LEU A 59 2.25 -20.30 0.13
N GLY A 60 1.64 -21.41 -0.27
CA GLY A 60 0.33 -21.45 -0.94
C GLY A 60 -0.87 -21.14 -0.04
N SER A 61 -0.69 -21.07 1.28
CA SER A 61 -1.78 -20.81 2.24
C SER A 61 -2.16 -19.33 2.37
N PHE A 62 -1.33 -18.42 1.86
CA PHE A 62 -1.62 -17.00 1.89
C PHE A 62 -2.71 -16.60 0.88
N TYR A 63 -3.54 -15.63 1.22
CA TYR A 63 -4.55 -15.10 0.30
C TYR A 63 -3.87 -14.46 -0.93
N PRO A 64 -4.25 -14.86 -2.16
CA PRO A 64 -3.62 -14.35 -3.38
C PRO A 64 -3.60 -12.82 -3.47
N ALA A 65 -4.70 -12.15 -3.08
CA ALA A 65 -4.78 -10.68 -3.09
C ALA A 65 -3.74 -10.02 -2.16
N LEU A 66 -3.34 -10.69 -1.06
CA LEU A 66 -2.30 -10.18 -0.16
C LEU A 66 -0.89 -10.48 -0.67
N MET A 67 -0.73 -11.50 -1.50
CA MET A 67 0.55 -11.89 -2.11
C MET A 67 0.91 -11.04 -3.34
N ALA A 68 -0.06 -10.41 -3.99
CA ALA A 68 0.12 -9.77 -5.30
C ALA A 68 1.35 -8.85 -5.39
N ASN A 69 1.59 -8.04 -4.37
CA ASN A 69 2.76 -7.13 -4.35
C ASN A 69 4.10 -7.81 -4.03
N GLY A 70 4.08 -9.07 -3.65
CA GLY A 70 5.28 -9.86 -3.37
C GLY A 70 5.66 -10.79 -4.52
N ILE A 71 4.83 -10.85 -5.58
CA ILE A 71 5.07 -11.69 -6.76
C ILE A 71 5.53 -10.79 -7.90
N ILE A 72 6.76 -10.96 -8.34
CA ILE A 72 7.36 -10.22 -9.45
C ILE A 72 7.90 -11.24 -10.44
N GLU A 73 7.55 -11.12 -11.71
CA GLU A 73 7.92 -12.05 -12.79
C GLU A 73 7.63 -13.54 -12.48
N GLY A 74 6.51 -13.77 -11.78
CA GLY A 74 6.05 -15.12 -11.43
C GLY A 74 6.80 -15.79 -10.28
N LYS A 75 7.70 -15.09 -9.59
CA LYS A 75 8.41 -15.56 -8.40
C LYS A 75 7.97 -14.80 -7.15
N THR A 76 7.99 -15.46 -6.01
CA THR A 76 7.64 -14.89 -4.71
C THR A 76 8.88 -14.28 -4.04
N TRP A 77 9.01 -12.97 -4.08
CA TRP A 77 10.11 -12.23 -3.47
C TRP A 77 9.79 -11.69 -2.06
N GLY A 78 8.51 -11.66 -1.74
CA GLY A 78 8.05 -11.21 -0.43
C GLY A 78 6.75 -11.88 -0.01
N ILE A 79 6.60 -12.06 1.30
CA ILE A 79 5.36 -12.54 1.91
C ILE A 79 4.69 -11.41 2.71
N PRO A 80 3.35 -11.38 2.83
CA PRO A 80 2.67 -10.32 3.55
C PRO A 80 2.93 -10.45 5.05
N PHE A 81 3.65 -9.49 5.62
CA PHE A 81 3.80 -9.35 7.07
C PHE A 81 2.71 -8.46 7.66
N GLN A 82 2.42 -7.34 7.00
CA GLN A 82 1.33 -6.44 7.33
C GLN A 82 0.77 -5.80 6.07
N ARG A 83 -0.51 -5.44 6.12
CA ARG A 83 -1.21 -4.76 5.03
C ARG A 83 -2.02 -3.61 5.60
N SER A 84 -1.97 -2.48 4.91
CA SER A 84 -2.81 -1.33 5.19
C SER A 84 -3.89 -1.21 4.12
N THR A 85 -5.01 -0.61 4.49
CA THR A 85 -6.05 -0.21 3.55
C THR A 85 -6.46 1.23 3.85
N ILE A 86 -6.97 1.91 2.84
CA ILE A 86 -7.50 3.25 2.98
C ILE A 86 -8.89 3.14 3.60
N VAL A 87 -9.13 3.89 4.66
CA VAL A 87 -10.43 3.98 5.34
C VAL A 87 -10.76 5.43 5.65
N ALA A 88 -12.04 5.76 5.67
CA ALA A 88 -12.52 7.05 6.11
C ALA A 88 -12.79 7.01 7.62
N TYR A 89 -12.13 7.90 8.37
CA TYR A 89 -12.50 8.21 9.75
C TYR A 89 -13.42 9.41 9.76
N TYR A 90 -14.54 9.33 10.45
CA TYR A 90 -15.45 10.45 10.57
C TYR A 90 -15.87 10.72 12.01
N ASN A 91 -16.11 12.00 12.31
CA ASN A 91 -16.51 12.45 13.63
C ASN A 91 -18.04 12.50 13.72
N LYS A 92 -18.62 11.57 14.48
CA LYS A 92 -20.07 11.47 14.68
C LYS A 92 -20.70 12.72 15.36
N ASP A 93 -19.94 13.44 16.16
CA ASP A 93 -20.46 14.64 16.83
C ASP A 93 -20.54 15.81 15.86
N LEU A 94 -19.57 15.94 14.94
CA LEU A 94 -19.65 16.92 13.85
C LEU A 94 -20.81 16.60 12.89
N PHE A 95 -21.07 15.32 12.61
CA PHE A 95 -22.23 14.91 11.82
C PHE A 95 -23.54 15.39 12.47
N ARG A 96 -23.73 15.13 13.79
CA ARG A 96 -24.90 15.59 14.54
C ARG A 96 -25.03 17.11 14.53
N ALA A 97 -23.92 17.82 14.71
CA ALA A 97 -23.92 19.29 14.72
C ALA A 97 -24.30 19.88 13.35
N ALA A 98 -23.94 19.19 12.25
CA ALA A 98 -24.33 19.57 10.89
C ALA A 98 -25.72 19.07 10.47
N GLY A 99 -26.44 18.38 11.35
CA GLY A 99 -27.76 17.81 11.04
C GLY A 99 -27.74 16.55 10.19
N LEU A 100 -26.57 15.90 10.07
CA LEU A 100 -26.40 14.63 9.37
C LEU A 100 -26.62 13.45 10.32
N ASP A 101 -27.02 12.32 9.76
CA ASP A 101 -27.15 11.07 10.52
C ASP A 101 -25.76 10.49 10.82
N PRO A 102 -25.34 10.39 12.10
CA PRO A 102 -24.04 9.83 12.48
C PRO A 102 -23.93 8.32 12.26
N GLU A 103 -25.03 7.62 11.98
CA GLU A 103 -25.02 6.18 11.72
C GLU A 103 -25.09 5.87 10.22
N ALA A 104 -25.17 6.91 9.36
CA ALA A 104 -25.17 6.81 7.92
C ALA A 104 -23.96 7.56 7.32
N PRO A 105 -22.74 6.99 7.39
CA PRO A 105 -21.57 7.57 6.73
C PRO A 105 -21.72 7.51 5.20
N PRO A 106 -20.98 8.34 4.45
CA PRO A 106 -21.03 8.30 2.99
C PRO A 106 -20.58 6.95 2.43
N THR A 107 -21.28 6.47 1.43
CA THR A 107 -20.99 5.21 0.73
C THR A 107 -20.51 5.42 -0.70
N THR A 108 -20.65 6.64 -1.21
CA THR A 108 -20.17 7.06 -2.53
C THR A 108 -19.34 8.34 -2.44
N TRP A 109 -18.57 8.65 -3.48
CA TRP A 109 -17.82 9.89 -3.56
C TRP A 109 -18.73 11.13 -3.60
N ASP A 110 -19.85 11.05 -4.30
CA ASP A 110 -20.83 12.14 -4.35
C ASP A 110 -21.41 12.43 -2.96
N GLU A 111 -21.80 11.39 -2.21
CA GLU A 111 -22.25 11.53 -0.83
C GLU A 111 -21.14 12.12 0.06
N MET A 112 -19.90 11.69 -0.11
CA MET A 112 -18.75 12.21 0.65
C MET A 112 -18.53 13.69 0.36
N ILE A 113 -18.65 14.13 -0.89
CA ILE A 113 -18.54 15.53 -1.29
C ILE A 113 -19.68 16.37 -0.67
N GLU A 114 -20.92 15.91 -0.79
CA GLU A 114 -22.08 16.65 -0.25
C GLU A 114 -22.04 16.74 1.28
N MET A 115 -21.72 15.64 1.97
CA MET A 115 -21.54 15.66 3.42
C MET A 115 -20.35 16.50 3.84
N GLY A 116 -19.24 16.45 3.09
CA GLY A 116 -18.08 17.31 3.31
C GLY A 116 -18.39 18.79 3.21
N LYS A 117 -19.21 19.20 2.23
CA LYS A 117 -19.70 20.56 2.11
C LYS A 117 -20.57 20.97 3.31
N ALA A 118 -21.48 20.09 3.75
CA ALA A 118 -22.35 20.35 4.89
C ALA A 118 -21.57 20.45 6.22
N LEU A 119 -20.46 19.72 6.35
CA LEU A 119 -19.59 19.73 7.54
C LEU A 119 -18.61 20.91 7.55
N THR A 120 -18.37 21.55 6.40
CA THR A 120 -17.42 22.66 6.28
C THR A 120 -18.01 23.96 6.82
N ASN A 121 -17.28 24.64 7.70
CA ASN A 121 -17.61 25.97 8.21
C ASN A 121 -16.32 26.78 8.41
N GLU A 122 -16.41 27.95 9.10
CA GLU A 122 -15.26 28.83 9.33
C GLU A 122 -14.12 28.16 10.11
N ASP A 123 -14.43 27.18 10.99
CA ASP A 123 -13.48 26.53 11.89
C ASP A 123 -13.14 25.08 11.50
N THR A 124 -13.87 24.49 10.55
CA THR A 124 -13.81 23.06 10.26
C THR A 124 -13.79 22.78 8.77
N TYR A 125 -12.83 22.01 8.32
CA TYR A 125 -12.86 21.38 6.99
C TYR A 125 -13.65 20.06 7.06
N GLY A 126 -14.66 19.92 6.22
CA GLY A 126 -15.54 18.76 6.21
C GLY A 126 -14.92 17.50 5.64
N LEU A 127 -13.85 17.62 4.84
CA LEU A 127 -13.10 16.51 4.29
C LEU A 127 -11.61 16.87 4.23
N MET A 128 -10.77 15.90 4.62
CA MET A 128 -9.33 15.99 4.45
C MET A 128 -8.81 14.72 3.79
N ILE A 129 -8.13 14.88 2.67
CA ILE A 129 -7.39 13.80 2.00
C ILE A 129 -5.90 14.03 2.27
N PRO A 130 -5.18 13.05 2.86
CA PRO A 130 -3.75 13.21 3.11
C PRO A 130 -2.96 13.44 1.82
N SER A 131 -2.11 14.46 1.82
CA SER A 131 -1.21 14.79 0.71
C SER A 131 0.28 14.62 1.07
N THR A 132 0.56 14.08 2.25
CA THR A 132 1.90 13.79 2.76
C THR A 132 2.00 12.33 3.19
N GLY A 133 3.21 11.83 3.39
CA GLY A 133 3.46 10.43 3.70
C GLY A 133 3.44 9.58 2.43
N TYR A 134 2.36 8.90 2.16
CA TYR A 134 2.22 8.02 0.98
C TYR A 134 1.03 8.44 0.09
N PRO A 135 1.03 9.66 -0.48
CA PRO A 135 -0.11 10.20 -1.25
C PRO A 135 -0.40 9.40 -2.52
N TYR A 136 0.61 8.71 -3.07
CA TYR A 136 0.45 7.86 -4.25
C TYR A 136 -0.58 6.74 -4.06
N TRP A 137 -0.78 6.24 -2.83
CA TRP A 137 -1.80 5.23 -2.55
C TRP A 137 -3.22 5.74 -2.78
N MET A 138 -3.49 6.99 -2.34
CA MET A 138 -4.79 7.61 -2.60
C MET A 138 -4.99 7.84 -4.10
N PHE A 139 -4.00 8.39 -4.78
CA PHE A 139 -4.06 8.64 -6.21
C PHE A 139 -4.28 7.35 -7.00
N GLN A 140 -3.48 6.33 -6.74
CA GLN A 140 -3.62 5.02 -7.39
C GLN A 140 -5.00 4.39 -7.11
N ALA A 141 -5.48 4.45 -5.86
CA ALA A 141 -6.79 3.91 -5.49
C ALA A 141 -7.93 4.61 -6.22
N LEU A 142 -7.85 5.94 -6.41
CA LEU A 142 -8.83 6.72 -7.15
C LEU A 142 -8.81 6.37 -8.64
N ALA A 143 -7.63 6.29 -9.25
CA ALA A 143 -7.49 5.90 -10.65
C ALA A 143 -8.05 4.49 -10.91
N ILE A 144 -7.72 3.51 -10.06
CA ILE A 144 -8.24 2.14 -10.17
C ILE A 144 -9.76 2.10 -9.99
N GLN A 145 -10.33 2.88 -9.06
CA GLN A 145 -11.78 2.98 -8.90
C GLN A 145 -12.46 3.58 -10.13
N ASN A 146 -11.77 4.47 -10.85
CA ASN A 146 -12.22 5.00 -12.15
C ASN A 146 -11.95 4.04 -13.32
N GLY A 147 -11.50 2.81 -13.05
CA GLY A 147 -11.29 1.77 -14.05
C GLY A 147 -9.96 1.84 -14.79
N LYS A 148 -8.98 2.60 -14.28
CA LYS A 148 -7.69 2.82 -14.93
C LYS A 148 -6.52 2.47 -14.02
N GLU A 149 -5.61 1.66 -14.52
CA GLU A 149 -4.30 1.49 -13.89
C GLU A 149 -3.40 2.70 -14.19
N VAL A 150 -2.51 3.03 -13.26
CA VAL A 150 -1.57 4.15 -13.42
C VAL A 150 -0.30 3.77 -14.17
N MET A 151 -0.11 2.46 -14.40
CA MET A 151 1.06 1.90 -15.07
C MET A 151 0.68 0.61 -15.80
N SER A 152 1.41 0.27 -16.86
CA SER A 152 1.30 -1.01 -17.56
C SER A 152 1.80 -2.17 -16.69
N ASP A 153 1.33 -3.39 -16.97
CA ASP A 153 1.70 -4.62 -16.23
C ASP A 153 3.22 -4.90 -16.26
N ASP A 154 3.91 -4.50 -17.32
CA ASP A 154 5.36 -4.62 -17.46
C ASP A 154 6.15 -3.49 -16.77
N GLY A 155 5.46 -2.51 -16.19
CA GLY A 155 6.06 -1.38 -15.49
C GLY A 155 6.79 -0.36 -16.38
N LEU A 156 6.69 -0.46 -17.70
CA LEU A 156 7.46 0.35 -18.65
C LEU A 156 6.71 1.59 -19.16
N THR A 157 5.40 1.61 -19.00
CA THR A 157 4.55 2.72 -19.48
C THR A 157 3.71 3.26 -18.33
N THR A 158 3.72 4.57 -18.13
CA THR A 158 2.85 5.25 -17.16
C THR A 158 1.68 5.91 -17.87
N TYR A 159 0.55 6.03 -17.17
CA TYR A 159 -0.71 6.59 -17.67
C TYR A 159 -1.14 7.85 -16.91
N PHE A 160 -0.20 8.56 -16.29
CA PHE A 160 -0.50 9.73 -15.47
C PHE A 160 -1.11 10.90 -16.24
N ASP A 161 -0.95 10.95 -17.55
CA ASP A 161 -1.53 11.95 -18.47
C ASP A 161 -2.76 11.45 -19.23
N ASP A 162 -3.23 10.23 -18.93
CA ASP A 162 -4.47 9.70 -19.49
C ASP A 162 -5.68 10.44 -18.90
N ALA A 163 -6.66 10.78 -19.75
CA ALA A 163 -7.85 11.52 -19.31
C ALA A 163 -8.59 10.81 -18.17
N ASP A 164 -8.72 9.49 -18.25
CA ASP A 164 -9.38 8.67 -17.22
C ASP A 164 -8.63 8.60 -15.88
N VAL A 165 -7.38 9.05 -15.85
CA VAL A 165 -6.56 9.15 -14.63
C VAL A 165 -6.59 10.56 -14.06
N VAL A 166 -6.77 11.58 -14.90
CA VAL A 166 -6.72 13.01 -14.53
C VAL A 166 -8.08 13.53 -14.10
N GLU A 167 -9.19 13.01 -14.64
CA GLU A 167 -10.57 13.37 -14.28
C GLU A 167 -11.02 12.76 -12.94
#